data_d3d53c6ddedfae2acbba1e6decb5f3a4
#
_entry.id   d3d53c6ddedfae2acbba1e6decb5f3a4
#
_cell.length_a   1.000
_cell.length_b   1.000
_cell.length_c   1.000
_cell.angle_alpha   90.00
_cell.angle_beta   90.00
_cell.angle_gamma   90.00
#
_symmetry.space_group_name_H-M   'P 1'
#
loop_
_entity.id
_entity.type
_entity.pdbx_description
1 polymer ?
#
loop_
_entity_poly.entity_id
_entity_poly.type
_entity_poly.pdbx_seq_one_letter_code
_entity_poly.pdbx_strand_id
1 'polypeptide(L)'
;TAASIGQQVKTMLDGTEIATLTIDGNEVSVKAEYPDGMYRTVEQVKNMLITTGSGGSVALSDVADVVFKDNPSSISKTDKSYEVTITADYTGQNVKNLIDSEVVQPNLPNGVTIGTNSMNRMMAEEFSALYQAIAVAVFLVFVVMAAQFESPKFSFMVMTTIPFSLVGSFGLLKLTGTTISMTSILGFLILIGTVVNNGILYVDTVNQYRLTMDLKTALVEAGATRLRPILMTSSTTILSMIPMVLSTGSSASTTKGLAIVNIGGLTAGILVALFILPVY
;
A
#
# COMPACT_ATOMS: atom_id res chain seq x y z
N THR A 1 16.52 37.89 21.84
CA THR A 1 17.45 36.75 22.03
C THR A 1 17.86 36.20 20.64
N ALA A 2 19.02 35.50 20.57
CA ALA A 2 19.48 34.90 19.31
C ALA A 2 18.44 33.95 18.72
N ALA A 3 17.71 33.21 19.56
CA ALA A 3 16.64 32.30 19.12
C ALA A 3 15.47 33.06 18.46
N SER A 4 15.08 34.22 19.00
CA SER A 4 13.98 35.02 18.41
C SER A 4 14.39 35.66 17.09
N ILE A 5 15.64 36.06 16.93
CA ILE A 5 16.18 36.56 15.65
C ILE A 5 16.15 35.41 14.62
N GLY A 6 16.67 34.23 14.97
CA GLY A 6 16.67 33.07 14.10
C GLY A 6 15.27 32.67 13.64
N GLN A 7 14.28 32.69 14.55
CA GLN A 7 12.89 32.38 14.20
C GLN A 7 12.28 33.41 13.26
N GLN A 8 12.54 34.72 13.46
CA GLN A 8 12.07 35.76 12.56
C GLN A 8 12.69 35.61 11.16
N VAL A 9 14.01 35.40 11.08
CA VAL A 9 14.71 35.16 9.81
C VAL A 9 14.13 33.92 9.09
N LYS A 10 13.94 32.83 9.82
CA LYS A 10 13.34 31.62 9.26
C LYS A 10 11.94 31.88 8.71
N THR A 11 11.09 32.55 9.46
CA THR A 11 9.73 32.89 9.02
C THR A 11 9.72 33.77 7.76
N MET A 12 10.67 34.71 7.67
CA MET A 12 10.78 35.60 6.50
C MET A 12 11.33 34.89 5.27
N LEU A 13 12.21 33.90 5.42
CA LEU A 13 12.80 33.14 4.30
C LEU A 13 11.91 31.96 3.86
N ASP A 14 11.40 31.20 4.81
CA ASP A 14 10.65 29.97 4.54
C ASP A 14 9.14 30.20 4.46
N GLY A 15 8.66 31.35 4.92
CA GLY A 15 7.24 31.62 5.13
C GLY A 15 6.66 30.87 6.34
N THR A 16 5.36 31.01 6.55
CA THR A 16 4.62 30.37 7.64
C THR A 16 3.35 29.74 7.11
N GLU A 17 3.09 28.51 7.49
CA GLU A 17 1.82 27.87 7.24
C GLU A 17 0.76 28.47 8.17
N ILE A 18 -0.29 29.07 7.59
CA ILE A 18 -1.33 29.82 8.33
C ILE A 18 -2.63 29.07 8.45
N ALA A 19 -2.93 28.17 7.53
CA ALA A 19 -4.16 27.36 7.53
C ALA A 19 -4.02 26.15 6.62
N THR A 20 -4.80 25.13 6.88
CA THR A 20 -5.02 24.01 5.97
C THR A 20 -6.47 24.03 5.51
N LEU A 21 -6.70 24.07 4.21
CA LEU A 21 -8.02 24.03 3.59
C LEU A 21 -8.28 22.66 2.97
N THR A 22 -9.50 22.18 3.06
CA THR A 22 -9.93 20.99 2.35
C THR A 22 -10.63 21.40 1.06
N ILE A 23 -10.00 21.11 -0.08
CA ILE A 23 -10.54 21.42 -1.42
C ILE A 23 -10.71 20.07 -2.13
N ASP A 24 -11.92 19.76 -2.56
CA ASP A 24 -12.27 18.52 -3.26
C ASP A 24 -11.81 17.23 -2.53
N GLY A 25 -11.87 17.25 -1.19
CA GLY A 25 -11.44 16.12 -0.35
C GLY A 25 -9.93 15.99 -0.13
N ASN A 26 -9.13 16.92 -0.66
CA ASN A 26 -7.69 17.00 -0.44
C ASN A 26 -7.35 18.15 0.53
N GLU A 27 -6.44 17.88 1.45
CA GLU A 27 -5.90 18.92 2.34
C GLU A 27 -4.85 19.73 1.57
N VAL A 28 -5.05 21.05 1.52
CA VAL A 28 -4.14 22.01 0.89
C VAL A 28 -3.67 23.00 1.94
N SER A 29 -2.35 23.03 2.20
CA SER A 29 -1.74 23.99 3.11
C SER A 29 -1.71 25.39 2.48
N VAL A 30 -2.18 26.37 3.23
CA VAL A 30 -2.07 27.80 2.89
C VAL A 30 -0.84 28.37 3.58
N LYS A 31 0.14 28.80 2.77
CA LYS A 31 1.39 29.36 3.24
C LYS A 31 1.44 30.86 2.97
N ALA A 32 1.79 31.64 3.98
CA ALA A 32 2.12 33.04 3.80
C ALA A 32 3.63 33.19 3.64
N GLU A 33 4.05 33.78 2.55
CA GLU A 33 5.47 34.04 2.28
C GLU A 33 5.65 35.41 1.61
N TYR A 34 6.85 35.96 1.71
CA TYR A 34 7.19 37.17 1.02
C TYR A 34 7.27 36.94 -0.49
N PRO A 35 7.05 38.03 -1.33
CA PRO A 35 7.11 37.87 -2.76
C PRO A 35 8.44 37.29 -3.24
N ASP A 36 8.37 36.46 -4.28
CA ASP A 36 9.54 35.87 -4.92
C ASP A 36 10.60 36.87 -5.27
N GLY A 37 11.82 36.66 -4.82
CA GLY A 37 12.98 37.50 -5.10
C GLY A 37 13.32 38.54 -4.04
N MET A 38 12.52 38.69 -2.97
CA MET A 38 12.74 39.71 -1.94
C MET A 38 13.98 39.44 -1.07
N TYR A 39 14.32 38.18 -0.84
CA TYR A 39 15.45 37.76 0.02
C TYR A 39 16.30 36.66 -0.64
N ARG A 40 16.72 36.85 -1.90
CA ARG A 40 17.50 35.84 -2.64
C ARG A 40 19.00 36.06 -2.58
N THR A 41 19.45 37.28 -2.30
CA THR A 41 20.89 37.59 -2.22
C THR A 41 21.33 37.80 -0.78
N VAL A 42 22.60 37.54 -0.50
CA VAL A 42 23.19 37.74 0.83
C VAL A 42 23.01 39.21 1.28
N GLU A 43 23.10 40.19 0.37
CA GLU A 43 22.91 41.59 0.71
C GLU A 43 21.46 41.89 1.10
N GLN A 44 20.49 41.31 0.43
CA GLN A 44 19.08 41.46 0.79
C GLN A 44 18.80 40.84 2.18
N VAL A 45 19.40 39.71 2.48
CA VAL A 45 19.28 39.05 3.81
C VAL A 45 19.97 39.92 4.89
N LYS A 46 21.13 40.48 4.63
CA LYS A 46 21.81 41.40 5.55
C LYS A 46 20.96 42.62 5.92
N ASN A 47 20.23 43.18 4.95
CA ASN A 47 19.37 44.34 5.11
C ASN A 47 17.95 43.99 5.60
N MET A 48 17.68 42.74 5.93
CA MET A 48 16.39 42.28 6.50
C MET A 48 16.12 43.00 7.81
N LEU A 49 14.92 43.53 7.99
CA LEU A 49 14.53 44.24 9.21
C LEU A 49 13.99 43.25 10.26
N ILE A 50 14.67 43.17 11.37
CA ILE A 50 14.28 42.32 12.52
C ILE A 50 13.60 43.21 13.57
N THR A 51 12.42 42.81 14.00
CA THR A 51 11.67 43.51 15.04
C THR A 51 12.29 43.28 16.42
N THR A 52 12.58 44.34 17.13
CA THR A 52 13.07 44.27 18.51
C THR A 52 11.93 44.21 19.53
N GLY A 53 12.19 43.69 20.73
CA GLY A 53 11.18 43.58 21.79
C GLY A 53 10.63 44.92 22.30
N SER A 54 11.28 46.04 21.96
CA SER A 54 10.87 47.40 22.25
C SER A 54 10.04 48.07 21.15
N GLY A 55 9.68 47.32 20.07
CA GLY A 55 8.85 47.82 18.97
C GLY A 55 9.62 48.52 17.85
N GLY A 56 10.95 48.59 17.93
CA GLY A 56 11.82 49.11 16.86
C GLY A 56 12.20 48.04 15.85
N SER A 57 12.71 48.44 14.68
CA SER A 57 13.28 47.54 13.69
C SER A 57 14.78 47.87 13.48
N VAL A 58 15.60 46.81 13.39
CA VAL A 58 17.04 46.92 13.20
C VAL A 58 17.43 45.99 12.04
N ALA A 59 18.43 46.38 11.24
CA ALA A 59 18.91 45.50 10.18
C ALA A 59 19.58 44.24 10.76
N LEU A 60 19.40 43.12 10.08
CA LEU A 60 20.00 41.83 10.53
C LEU A 60 21.53 41.96 10.63
N SER A 61 22.17 42.67 9.74
CA SER A 61 23.62 42.96 9.74
C SER A 61 24.13 43.66 11.01
N ASP A 62 23.26 44.38 11.74
CA ASP A 62 23.64 45.10 12.96
C ASP A 62 23.62 44.19 14.21
N VAL A 63 22.94 43.07 14.11
CA VAL A 63 22.72 42.14 15.25
C VAL A 63 23.23 40.71 14.99
N ALA A 64 23.59 40.38 13.75
CA ALA A 64 24.08 39.06 13.37
C ALA A 64 25.05 39.14 12.18
N ASP A 65 26.03 38.25 12.17
CA ASP A 65 26.95 38.08 11.05
C ASP A 65 26.37 37.08 10.05
N VAL A 66 26.14 37.55 8.79
CA VAL A 66 25.54 36.73 7.73
C VAL A 66 26.66 36.23 6.82
N VAL A 67 26.95 34.95 6.92
CA VAL A 67 28.00 34.25 6.16
C VAL A 67 27.36 33.20 5.26
N PHE A 68 27.81 33.15 4.02
CA PHE A 68 27.44 32.01 3.16
C PHE A 68 28.23 30.79 3.53
N LYS A 69 27.54 29.70 3.80
CA LYS A 69 28.16 28.41 4.12
C LYS A 69 27.35 27.30 3.47
N ASP A 70 28.04 26.44 2.71
CA ASP A 70 27.43 25.22 2.21
C ASP A 70 27.16 24.27 3.38
N ASN A 71 25.89 24.02 3.64
CA ASN A 71 25.46 23.08 4.65
C ASN A 71 24.32 22.22 4.08
N PRO A 72 24.41 20.89 4.14
CA PRO A 72 23.31 20.06 3.71
C PRO A 72 22.07 20.33 4.60
N SER A 73 20.92 20.48 3.97
CA SER A 73 19.65 20.73 4.68
C SER A 73 19.24 19.60 5.61
N SER A 74 19.68 18.39 5.31
CA SER A 74 19.48 17.20 6.15
C SER A 74 20.67 16.25 5.98
N ILE A 75 21.02 15.58 7.05
CA ILE A 75 22.02 14.50 7.04
C ILE A 75 21.32 13.22 7.44
N SER A 76 21.16 12.32 6.48
CA SER A 76 20.56 11.00 6.71
C SER A 76 21.64 9.97 6.99
N LYS A 77 21.37 9.06 7.93
CA LYS A 77 22.24 7.92 8.25
C LYS A 77 21.39 6.66 8.31
N THR A 78 21.87 5.62 7.66
CA THR A 78 21.31 4.26 7.75
C THR A 78 22.44 3.34 8.18
N ASP A 79 22.21 2.51 9.18
CA ASP A 79 23.21 1.58 9.77
C ASP A 79 24.55 2.27 10.11
N LYS A 80 24.47 3.47 10.70
CA LYS A 80 25.62 4.33 11.09
C LYS A 80 26.43 4.91 9.92
N SER A 81 26.07 4.63 8.68
CA SER A 81 26.68 5.18 7.47
C SER A 81 25.89 6.37 6.94
N TYR A 82 26.56 7.36 6.38
CA TYR A 82 25.90 8.48 5.72
C TYR A 82 25.18 8.01 4.45
N GLU A 83 23.95 8.46 4.26
CA GLU A 83 23.14 8.12 3.09
C GLU A 83 22.74 9.40 2.35
N VAL A 84 22.88 9.38 1.04
CA VAL A 84 22.35 10.39 0.13
C VAL A 84 21.42 9.69 -0.85
N THR A 85 20.17 10.13 -0.89
CA THR A 85 19.17 9.57 -1.81
C THR A 85 19.05 10.46 -3.04
N ILE A 86 19.30 9.89 -4.21
CA ILE A 86 19.08 10.52 -5.51
C ILE A 86 17.83 9.89 -6.11
N THR A 87 16.81 10.70 -6.37
CA THR A 87 15.57 10.27 -7.04
C THR A 87 15.53 10.78 -8.46
N ALA A 88 15.16 9.94 -9.40
CA ALA A 88 14.96 10.29 -10.79
C ALA A 88 13.72 9.59 -11.33
N ASP A 89 12.89 10.32 -12.07
CA ASP A 89 11.78 9.75 -12.82
C ASP A 89 12.27 9.24 -14.17
N TYR A 90 11.88 8.03 -14.53
CA TYR A 90 12.28 7.43 -15.80
C TYR A 90 11.10 6.69 -16.45
N THR A 91 11.13 6.63 -17.78
CA THR A 91 10.14 5.91 -18.58
C THR A 91 10.79 4.70 -19.25
N GLY A 92 10.32 3.49 -18.95
CA GLY A 92 10.84 2.23 -19.52
C GLY A 92 11.40 1.27 -18.49
N GLN A 93 11.21 -0.04 -18.71
CA GLN A 93 11.55 -1.08 -17.72
C GLN A 93 13.06 -1.30 -17.50
N ASN A 94 13.91 -1.01 -18.49
CA ASN A 94 15.36 -1.31 -18.43
C ASN A 94 16.23 -0.09 -18.13
N VAL A 95 15.64 1.12 -18.07
CA VAL A 95 16.40 2.36 -17.94
C VAL A 95 17.15 2.42 -16.60
N LYS A 96 16.55 1.94 -15.51
CA LYS A 96 17.21 1.90 -14.20
C LYS A 96 18.50 1.06 -14.25
N ASN A 97 18.44 -0.14 -14.79
CA ASN A 97 19.59 -1.05 -14.86
C ASN A 97 20.71 -0.46 -15.74
N LEU A 98 20.33 0.21 -16.82
CA LEU A 98 21.27 0.88 -17.73
C LEU A 98 21.97 2.06 -17.01
N ILE A 99 21.23 2.89 -16.31
CA ILE A 99 21.79 4.00 -15.52
C ILE A 99 22.72 3.46 -14.43
N ASP A 100 22.29 2.45 -13.70
CA ASP A 100 23.11 1.85 -12.64
C ASP A 100 24.43 1.29 -13.18
N SER A 101 24.43 0.57 -14.32
CA SER A 101 25.61 -0.08 -14.87
C SER A 101 26.52 0.86 -15.66
N GLU A 102 25.97 1.81 -16.42
CA GLU A 102 26.75 2.64 -17.34
C GLU A 102 27.13 4.01 -16.75
N VAL A 103 26.31 4.53 -15.84
CA VAL A 103 26.52 5.88 -15.29
C VAL A 103 26.94 5.84 -13.84
N VAL A 104 26.26 5.10 -12.99
CA VAL A 104 26.46 5.17 -11.54
C VAL A 104 27.69 4.36 -11.11
N GLN A 105 27.77 3.08 -11.48
CA GLN A 105 28.88 2.21 -11.05
C GLN A 105 30.27 2.69 -11.51
N PRO A 106 30.47 3.14 -12.76
CA PRO A 106 31.78 3.61 -13.20
C PRO A 106 32.25 4.91 -12.54
N ASN A 107 31.31 5.74 -12.09
CA ASN A 107 31.59 7.06 -11.50
C ASN A 107 31.48 7.09 -9.97
N LEU A 108 31.38 5.93 -9.33
CA LEU A 108 31.23 5.84 -7.88
C LEU A 108 32.57 6.17 -7.19
N PRO A 109 32.59 7.14 -6.24
CA PRO A 109 33.81 7.45 -5.47
C PRO A 109 34.24 6.26 -4.60
N ASN A 110 35.53 6.14 -4.33
CA ASN A 110 36.06 5.09 -3.45
C ASN A 110 35.43 5.18 -2.04
N GLY A 111 34.94 4.05 -1.55
CA GLY A 111 34.29 3.96 -0.23
C GLY A 111 32.78 4.28 -0.23
N VAL A 112 32.21 4.61 -1.37
CA VAL A 112 30.76 4.76 -1.53
C VAL A 112 30.19 3.48 -2.14
N THR A 113 29.10 3.02 -1.57
CA THR A 113 28.36 1.83 -2.07
C THR A 113 26.95 2.23 -2.48
N ILE A 114 26.46 1.64 -3.54
CA ILE A 114 25.05 1.79 -3.95
C ILE A 114 24.21 0.94 -3.02
N GLY A 115 23.31 1.58 -2.31
CA GLY A 115 22.34 0.91 -1.45
C GLY A 115 20.92 1.07 -1.99
N THR A 116 20.02 0.18 -1.58
CA THR A 116 18.59 0.40 -1.76
C THR A 116 18.13 1.42 -0.72
N ASN A 117 17.37 2.43 -1.14
CA ASN A 117 16.78 3.41 -0.22
C ASN A 117 16.09 2.69 0.96
N SER A 118 16.25 3.20 2.17
CA SER A 118 15.67 2.65 3.40
C SER A 118 14.16 2.41 3.27
N MET A 119 13.42 3.32 2.61
CA MET A 119 12.00 3.13 2.32
C MET A 119 11.73 1.90 1.44
N ASN A 120 12.52 1.72 0.38
CA ASN A 120 12.36 0.57 -0.53
C ASN A 120 12.74 -0.75 0.17
N ARG A 121 13.74 -0.72 1.07
CA ARG A 121 14.09 -1.89 1.89
C ARG A 121 12.95 -2.26 2.85
N MET A 122 12.41 -1.28 3.59
CA MET A 122 11.25 -1.51 4.47
C MET A 122 10.06 -2.07 3.69
N MET A 123 9.73 -1.48 2.54
CA MET A 123 8.67 -2.01 1.68
C MET A 123 8.94 -3.45 1.25
N ALA A 124 10.17 -3.77 0.83
CA ALA A 124 10.53 -5.13 0.42
C ALA A 124 10.43 -6.13 1.58
N GLU A 125 10.85 -5.75 2.78
CA GLU A 125 10.73 -6.56 3.99
C GLU A 125 9.26 -6.80 4.36
N GLU A 126 8.42 -5.76 4.32
CA GLU A 126 6.98 -5.88 4.57
C GLU A 126 6.27 -6.75 3.52
N PHE A 127 6.59 -6.59 2.22
CA PHE A 127 6.09 -7.48 1.18
C PHE A 127 6.51 -8.94 1.44
N SER A 128 7.78 -9.16 1.79
CA SER A 128 8.28 -10.49 2.12
C SER A 128 7.54 -11.11 3.31
N ALA A 129 7.32 -10.34 4.38
CA ALA A 129 6.56 -10.77 5.55
C ALA A 129 5.10 -11.14 5.20
N LEU A 130 4.45 -10.35 4.33
CA LEU A 130 3.09 -10.63 3.87
C LEU A 130 3.02 -11.92 3.02
N TYR A 131 3.98 -12.14 2.12
CA TYR A 131 4.03 -13.41 1.35
C TYR A 131 4.25 -14.62 2.25
N GLN A 132 5.11 -14.51 3.26
CA GLN A 132 5.30 -15.56 4.25
C GLN A 132 4.01 -15.81 5.06
N ALA A 133 3.32 -14.75 5.47
CA ALA A 133 2.04 -14.86 6.16
C ALA A 133 0.98 -15.57 5.30
N ILE A 134 0.90 -15.28 4.00
CA ILE A 134 0.00 -15.97 3.06
C ILE A 134 0.36 -17.45 2.98
N ALA A 135 1.64 -17.80 2.83
CA ALA A 135 2.08 -19.19 2.76
C ALA A 135 1.71 -19.97 4.03
N VAL A 136 1.96 -19.37 5.20
CA VAL A 136 1.58 -19.96 6.50
C VAL A 136 0.05 -20.09 6.62
N ALA A 137 -0.71 -19.08 6.21
CA ALA A 137 -2.17 -19.10 6.25
C ALA A 137 -2.73 -20.24 5.36
N VAL A 138 -2.23 -20.38 4.13
CA VAL A 138 -2.62 -21.47 3.21
C VAL A 138 -2.31 -22.82 3.82
N PHE A 139 -1.13 -22.98 4.42
CA PHE A 139 -0.75 -24.23 5.11
C PHE A 139 -1.64 -24.52 6.31
N LEU A 140 -1.91 -23.54 7.17
CA LEU A 140 -2.78 -23.72 8.33
C LEU A 140 -4.23 -24.05 7.92
N VAL A 141 -4.75 -23.39 6.90
CA VAL A 141 -6.06 -23.70 6.34
C VAL A 141 -6.10 -25.14 5.83
N PHE A 142 -5.05 -25.60 5.14
CA PHE A 142 -4.97 -27.01 4.72
C PHE A 142 -4.97 -27.96 5.90
N VAL A 143 -4.18 -27.70 6.93
CA VAL A 143 -4.11 -28.57 8.13
C VAL A 143 -5.47 -28.65 8.84
N VAL A 144 -6.13 -27.50 9.03
CA VAL A 144 -7.46 -27.45 9.67
C VAL A 144 -8.48 -28.22 8.85
N MET A 145 -8.48 -28.04 7.52
CA MET A 145 -9.39 -28.78 6.64
C MET A 145 -9.09 -30.27 6.63
N ALA A 146 -7.82 -30.68 6.61
CA ALA A 146 -7.43 -32.09 6.65
C ALA A 146 -7.90 -32.76 7.95
N ALA A 147 -7.81 -32.05 9.06
CA ALA A 147 -8.33 -32.51 10.35
C ALA A 147 -9.86 -32.56 10.36
N GLN A 148 -10.55 -31.57 9.79
CA GLN A 148 -12.01 -31.49 9.77
C GLN A 148 -12.66 -32.56 8.89
N PHE A 149 -12.09 -32.82 7.71
CA PHE A 149 -12.61 -33.78 6.76
C PHE A 149 -12.07 -35.24 6.97
N GLU A 150 -11.14 -35.42 7.90
CA GLU A 150 -10.41 -36.68 8.11
C GLU A 150 -9.85 -37.26 6.80
N SER A 151 -9.66 -36.41 5.78
CA SER A 151 -9.22 -36.77 4.44
C SER A 151 -8.44 -35.67 3.77
N PRO A 152 -7.17 -35.87 3.44
CA PRO A 152 -6.39 -34.87 2.70
C PRO A 152 -6.90 -34.64 1.26
N LYS A 153 -7.61 -35.60 0.67
CA LYS A 153 -8.16 -35.48 -0.70
C LYS A 153 -9.22 -34.38 -0.78
N PHE A 154 -10.17 -34.36 0.15
CA PHE A 154 -11.20 -33.33 0.19
C PHE A 154 -10.62 -31.94 0.48
N SER A 155 -9.59 -31.87 1.32
CA SER A 155 -8.89 -30.64 1.61
C SER A 155 -8.20 -30.07 0.35
N PHE A 156 -7.49 -30.88 -0.42
CA PHE A 156 -6.91 -30.48 -1.69
C PHE A 156 -7.96 -30.02 -2.69
N MET A 157 -9.09 -30.71 -2.79
CA MET A 157 -10.21 -30.35 -3.66
C MET A 157 -10.73 -28.93 -3.35
N VAL A 158 -10.96 -28.61 -2.07
CA VAL A 158 -11.39 -27.28 -1.67
C VAL A 158 -10.29 -26.25 -1.94
N MET A 159 -9.01 -26.57 -1.69
CA MET A 159 -7.90 -25.64 -1.94
C MET A 159 -7.70 -25.28 -3.41
N THR A 160 -8.18 -26.07 -4.36
CA THR A 160 -8.16 -25.69 -5.79
C THR A 160 -8.99 -24.43 -6.08
N THR A 161 -9.91 -24.06 -5.19
CA THR A 161 -10.67 -22.80 -5.33
C THR A 161 -9.78 -21.56 -5.18
N ILE A 162 -8.67 -21.64 -4.41
CA ILE A 162 -7.77 -20.52 -4.16
C ILE A 162 -7.11 -20.03 -5.46
N PRO A 163 -6.42 -20.84 -6.25
CA PRO A 163 -5.82 -20.40 -7.52
C PRO A 163 -6.82 -19.73 -8.47
N PHE A 164 -8.02 -20.29 -8.57
CA PHE A 164 -9.04 -19.71 -9.43
C PHE A 164 -9.55 -18.36 -8.93
N SER A 165 -9.73 -18.21 -7.62
CA SER A 165 -10.12 -16.93 -7.03
C SER A 165 -9.03 -15.88 -7.20
N LEU A 166 -7.74 -16.27 -7.16
CA LEU A 166 -6.63 -15.37 -7.48
C LEU A 166 -6.71 -14.87 -8.93
N VAL A 167 -7.03 -15.76 -9.89
CA VAL A 167 -7.22 -15.35 -11.28
C VAL A 167 -8.32 -14.28 -11.40
N GLY A 168 -9.45 -14.44 -10.69
CA GLY A 168 -10.51 -13.44 -10.65
C GLY A 168 -10.05 -12.10 -10.06
N SER A 169 -9.30 -12.14 -8.98
CA SER A 169 -8.73 -10.95 -8.36
C SER A 169 -7.76 -10.21 -9.28
N PHE A 170 -6.80 -10.91 -9.89
CA PHE A 170 -5.86 -10.31 -10.85
C PHE A 170 -6.58 -9.80 -12.10
N GLY A 171 -7.61 -10.51 -12.56
CA GLY A 171 -8.44 -10.08 -13.67
C GLY A 171 -9.11 -8.73 -13.38
N LEU A 172 -9.73 -8.58 -12.20
CA LEU A 172 -10.39 -7.34 -11.83
C LEU A 172 -9.40 -6.20 -11.54
N LEU A 173 -8.25 -6.47 -10.93
CA LEU A 173 -7.16 -5.49 -10.76
C LEU A 173 -6.71 -4.94 -12.12
N LYS A 174 -6.52 -5.82 -13.11
CA LYS A 174 -6.13 -5.43 -14.46
C LYS A 174 -7.21 -4.60 -15.15
N LEU A 175 -8.48 -4.98 -15.04
CA LEU A 175 -9.60 -4.25 -15.63
C LEU A 175 -9.79 -2.85 -15.03
N THR A 176 -9.55 -2.70 -13.74
CA THR A 176 -9.66 -1.42 -13.04
C THR A 176 -8.38 -0.57 -13.11
N GLY A 177 -7.29 -1.09 -13.68
CA GLY A 177 -5.99 -0.40 -13.74
C GLY A 177 -5.36 -0.16 -12.36
N THR A 178 -5.80 -0.89 -11.33
CA THR A 178 -5.31 -0.70 -9.97
C THR A 178 -4.00 -1.47 -9.76
N THR A 179 -2.98 -0.79 -9.25
CA THR A 179 -1.69 -1.40 -8.94
C THR A 179 -1.77 -2.29 -7.69
N ILE A 180 -0.93 -3.32 -7.65
CA ILE A 180 -0.80 -4.18 -6.49
C ILE A 180 -0.07 -3.38 -5.39
N SER A 181 -0.77 -3.13 -4.30
CA SER A 181 -0.26 -2.48 -3.09
C SER A 181 -0.19 -3.47 -1.93
N MET A 182 0.40 -3.08 -0.81
CA MET A 182 0.38 -3.87 0.42
C MET A 182 -1.04 -4.23 0.85
N THR A 183 -1.97 -3.30 0.74
CA THR A 183 -3.38 -3.53 1.07
C THR A 183 -4.05 -4.51 0.10
N SER A 184 -3.63 -4.55 -1.16
CA SER A 184 -4.06 -5.58 -2.10
C SER A 184 -3.62 -6.97 -1.64
N ILE A 185 -2.38 -7.12 -1.12
CA ILE A 185 -1.87 -8.39 -0.60
C ILE A 185 -2.62 -8.81 0.66
N LEU A 186 -2.94 -7.87 1.56
CA LEU A 186 -3.85 -8.13 2.68
C LEU A 186 -5.23 -8.58 2.20
N GLY A 187 -5.72 -8.02 1.08
CA GLY A 187 -6.93 -8.48 0.41
C GLY A 187 -6.87 -9.95 0.01
N PHE A 188 -5.75 -10.40 -0.55
CA PHE A 188 -5.56 -11.83 -0.87
C PHE A 188 -5.57 -12.71 0.38
N LEU A 189 -4.97 -12.27 1.48
CA LEU A 189 -5.00 -13.01 2.74
C LEU A 189 -6.43 -13.22 3.25
N ILE A 190 -7.24 -12.17 3.26
CA ILE A 190 -8.66 -12.23 3.65
C ILE A 190 -9.47 -13.12 2.68
N LEU A 191 -9.19 -12.98 1.39
CA LEU A 191 -9.86 -13.72 0.33
C LEU A 191 -9.69 -15.24 0.49
N ILE A 192 -8.47 -15.70 0.81
CA ILE A 192 -8.18 -17.12 1.04
C ILE A 192 -9.12 -17.70 2.09
N GLY A 193 -9.26 -17.02 3.23
CA GLY A 193 -10.16 -17.49 4.29
C GLY A 193 -11.64 -17.51 3.88
N THR A 194 -12.10 -16.49 3.16
CA THR A 194 -13.51 -16.37 2.77
C THR A 194 -13.92 -17.35 1.66
N VAL A 195 -13.04 -17.55 0.67
CA VAL A 195 -13.31 -18.46 -0.45
C VAL A 195 -13.30 -19.93 0.00
N VAL A 196 -12.31 -20.29 0.83
CA VAL A 196 -12.20 -21.64 1.38
C VAL A 196 -13.41 -21.98 2.25
N ASN A 197 -13.89 -21.03 3.05
CA ASN A 197 -15.09 -21.24 3.87
C ASN A 197 -16.32 -21.64 3.03
N ASN A 198 -16.53 -21.03 1.88
CA ASN A 198 -17.62 -21.39 0.96
C ASN A 198 -17.44 -22.82 0.41
N GLY A 199 -16.20 -23.20 0.07
CA GLY A 199 -15.87 -24.56 -0.38
C GLY A 199 -16.08 -25.62 0.70
N ILE A 200 -15.68 -25.32 1.94
CA ILE A 200 -15.87 -26.22 3.09
C ILE A 200 -17.35 -26.55 3.29
N LEU A 201 -18.21 -25.51 3.32
CA LEU A 201 -19.64 -25.69 3.52
C LEU A 201 -20.30 -26.55 2.44
N TYR A 202 -19.84 -26.42 1.19
CA TYR A 202 -20.34 -27.24 0.09
C TYR A 202 -19.92 -28.71 0.24
N VAL A 203 -18.61 -28.96 0.39
CA VAL A 203 -18.06 -30.33 0.50
C VAL A 203 -18.58 -31.09 1.74
N ASP A 204 -18.70 -30.38 2.86
CA ASP A 204 -19.26 -30.95 4.09
C ASP A 204 -20.71 -31.42 3.88
N THR A 205 -21.52 -30.60 3.21
CA THR A 205 -22.91 -30.94 2.89
C THR A 205 -22.99 -32.15 1.94
N VAL A 206 -22.12 -32.22 0.93
CA VAL A 206 -22.04 -33.36 0.01
C VAL A 206 -21.69 -34.62 0.81
N ASN A 207 -20.70 -34.54 1.72
CA ASN A 207 -20.30 -35.68 2.55
C ASN A 207 -21.43 -36.19 3.47
N GLN A 208 -22.22 -35.31 4.04
CA GLN A 208 -23.40 -35.65 4.83
C GLN A 208 -24.47 -36.37 3.98
N TYR A 209 -24.76 -35.83 2.79
CA TYR A 209 -25.79 -36.43 1.92
C TYR A 209 -25.37 -37.78 1.32
N ARG A 210 -24.07 -38.00 1.06
CA ARG A 210 -23.55 -39.29 0.60
C ARG A 210 -23.80 -40.45 1.57
N LEU A 211 -24.09 -40.19 2.83
CA LEU A 211 -24.44 -41.22 3.79
C LEU A 211 -25.86 -41.80 3.57
N THR A 212 -26.73 -41.04 2.89
CA THR A 212 -28.16 -41.38 2.76
C THR A 212 -28.61 -41.51 1.32
N MET A 213 -27.83 -41.00 0.33
CA MET A 213 -28.22 -41.00 -1.08
C MET A 213 -27.01 -41.23 -2.00
N ASP A 214 -27.29 -41.49 -3.30
CA ASP A 214 -26.28 -41.68 -4.34
C ASP A 214 -25.45 -40.38 -4.53
N LEU A 215 -24.18 -40.52 -4.95
CA LEU A 215 -23.24 -39.41 -5.10
C LEU A 215 -23.76 -38.31 -6.03
N LYS A 216 -24.34 -38.68 -7.17
CA LYS A 216 -24.88 -37.69 -8.12
C LYS A 216 -26.01 -36.88 -7.51
N THR A 217 -26.93 -37.57 -6.84
CA THR A 217 -28.06 -36.94 -6.15
C THR A 217 -27.56 -36.06 -5.00
N ALA A 218 -26.58 -36.53 -4.22
CA ALA A 218 -25.96 -35.76 -3.15
C ALA A 218 -25.31 -34.49 -3.62
N LEU A 219 -24.59 -34.47 -4.77
CA LEU A 219 -23.98 -33.30 -5.35
C LEU A 219 -25.02 -32.26 -5.76
N VAL A 220 -26.08 -32.70 -6.47
CA VAL A 220 -27.16 -31.80 -6.93
C VAL A 220 -27.93 -31.21 -5.73
N GLU A 221 -28.27 -32.01 -4.76
CA GLU A 221 -29.05 -31.59 -3.58
C GLU A 221 -28.22 -30.65 -2.67
N ALA A 222 -26.93 -30.98 -2.48
CA ALA A 222 -26.00 -30.07 -1.78
C ALA A 222 -25.87 -28.72 -2.50
N GLY A 223 -25.77 -28.75 -3.84
CA GLY A 223 -25.75 -27.55 -4.65
C GLY A 223 -27.02 -26.71 -4.47
N ALA A 224 -28.18 -27.34 -4.59
CA ALA A 224 -29.47 -26.68 -4.43
C ALA A 224 -29.62 -26.05 -3.03
N THR A 225 -29.23 -26.78 -1.98
CA THR A 225 -29.37 -26.35 -0.58
C THR A 225 -28.38 -25.23 -0.23
N ARG A 226 -27.13 -25.30 -0.70
CA ARG A 226 -26.05 -24.35 -0.35
C ARG A 226 -25.93 -23.15 -1.28
N LEU A 227 -26.49 -23.21 -2.48
CA LEU A 227 -26.44 -22.09 -3.45
C LEU A 227 -26.92 -20.78 -2.83
N ARG A 228 -28.10 -20.77 -2.23
CA ARG A 228 -28.69 -19.57 -1.65
C ARG A 228 -27.84 -18.96 -0.52
N PRO A 229 -27.42 -19.72 0.52
CA PRO A 229 -26.52 -19.20 1.56
C PRO A 229 -25.19 -18.64 1.02
N ILE A 230 -24.52 -19.35 0.11
CA ILE A 230 -23.26 -18.92 -0.46
C ILE A 230 -23.44 -17.62 -1.27
N LEU A 231 -24.47 -17.52 -2.10
CA LEU A 231 -24.76 -16.31 -2.84
C LEU A 231 -25.12 -15.14 -1.93
N MET A 232 -25.90 -15.37 -0.87
CA MET A 232 -26.26 -14.30 0.08
C MET A 232 -25.04 -13.74 0.81
N THR A 233 -24.21 -14.62 1.39
CA THR A 233 -23.02 -14.18 2.13
C THR A 233 -22.01 -13.47 1.24
N SER A 234 -21.73 -14.04 0.08
CA SER A 234 -20.75 -13.44 -0.85
C SER A 234 -21.26 -12.14 -1.46
N SER A 235 -22.56 -12.06 -1.83
CA SER A 235 -23.14 -10.82 -2.35
C SER A 235 -23.15 -9.72 -1.28
N THR A 236 -23.46 -10.03 -0.03
CA THR A 236 -23.40 -9.08 1.07
C THR A 236 -21.98 -8.55 1.25
N THR A 237 -20.97 -9.43 1.21
CA THR A 237 -19.56 -9.03 1.31
C THR A 237 -19.14 -8.16 0.13
N ILE A 238 -19.52 -8.52 -1.10
CA ILE A 238 -19.23 -7.72 -2.30
C ILE A 238 -19.88 -6.34 -2.19
N LEU A 239 -21.16 -6.27 -1.85
CA LEU A 239 -21.92 -5.00 -1.71
C LEU A 239 -21.31 -4.11 -0.63
N SER A 240 -20.89 -4.67 0.50
CA SER A 240 -20.25 -3.90 1.58
C SER A 240 -18.90 -3.27 1.15
N MET A 241 -18.23 -3.82 0.15
CA MET A 241 -16.95 -3.31 -0.37
C MET A 241 -17.11 -2.27 -1.50
N ILE A 242 -18.30 -2.15 -2.12
CA ILE A 242 -18.55 -1.18 -3.19
C ILE A 242 -18.24 0.27 -2.76
N PRO A 243 -18.69 0.75 -1.60
CA PRO A 243 -18.37 2.11 -1.16
C PRO A 243 -16.86 2.37 -1.08
N MET A 244 -16.07 1.34 -0.70
CA MET A 244 -14.61 1.44 -0.62
C MET A 244 -13.96 1.57 -2.01
N VAL A 245 -14.52 0.93 -3.04
CA VAL A 245 -14.06 1.08 -4.44
C VAL A 245 -14.41 2.45 -5.00
N LEU A 246 -15.58 3.00 -4.63
CA LEU A 246 -16.08 4.29 -5.13
C LEU A 246 -15.50 5.48 -4.37
N SER A 247 -14.85 5.26 -3.23
CA SER A 247 -14.25 6.34 -2.44
C SER A 247 -13.18 7.08 -3.23
N THR A 248 -13.09 8.39 -3.04
CA THR A 248 -12.13 9.29 -3.69
C THR A 248 -11.28 9.98 -2.62
N GLY A 249 -10.04 10.32 -2.96
CA GLY A 249 -9.08 10.95 -2.05
C GLY A 249 -7.78 10.16 -1.89
N SER A 250 -6.78 10.73 -1.27
CA SER A 250 -5.45 10.11 -1.11
C SER A 250 -5.47 8.83 -0.28
N SER A 251 -6.27 8.79 0.79
CA SER A 251 -6.45 7.58 1.63
C SER A 251 -7.28 6.50 0.96
N ALA A 252 -8.16 6.86 0.03
CA ALA A 252 -9.00 5.92 -0.71
C ALA A 252 -8.17 5.01 -1.63
N SER A 253 -7.12 5.54 -2.25
CA SER A 253 -6.23 4.77 -3.13
C SER A 253 -5.61 3.58 -2.40
N THR A 254 -5.33 3.71 -1.12
CA THR A 254 -4.73 2.67 -0.28
C THR A 254 -5.70 1.50 -0.04
N THR A 255 -6.98 1.78 0.25
CA THR A 255 -7.96 0.73 0.59
C THR A 255 -8.67 0.13 -0.62
N LYS A 256 -8.68 0.84 -1.75
CA LYS A 256 -9.32 0.42 -3.00
C LYS A 256 -8.79 -0.91 -3.52
N GLY A 257 -7.47 -1.12 -3.44
CA GLY A 257 -6.83 -2.36 -3.85
C GLY A 257 -7.33 -3.60 -3.10
N LEU A 258 -7.53 -3.48 -1.79
CA LEU A 258 -8.09 -4.55 -0.95
C LEU A 258 -9.52 -4.92 -1.39
N ALA A 259 -10.36 -3.91 -1.62
CA ALA A 259 -11.75 -4.13 -2.02
C ALA A 259 -11.84 -4.80 -3.40
N ILE A 260 -11.07 -4.33 -4.38
CA ILE A 260 -11.04 -4.88 -5.74
C ILE A 260 -10.59 -6.34 -5.75
N VAL A 261 -9.54 -6.68 -4.98
CA VAL A 261 -9.05 -8.06 -4.85
C VAL A 261 -10.15 -8.98 -4.30
N ASN A 262 -10.82 -8.56 -3.24
CA ASN A 262 -11.88 -9.37 -2.63
C ASN A 262 -13.10 -9.50 -3.53
N ILE A 263 -13.56 -8.43 -4.19
CA ILE A 263 -14.69 -8.49 -5.11
C ILE A 263 -14.39 -9.45 -6.28
N GLY A 264 -13.22 -9.28 -6.92
CA GLY A 264 -12.81 -10.14 -8.04
C GLY A 264 -12.65 -11.60 -7.64
N GLY A 265 -11.98 -11.84 -6.51
CA GLY A 265 -11.73 -13.18 -6.01
C GLY A 265 -12.98 -13.89 -5.51
N LEU A 266 -13.88 -13.21 -4.78
CA LEU A 266 -15.16 -13.78 -4.36
C LEU A 266 -16.05 -14.10 -5.54
N THR A 267 -16.14 -13.22 -6.53
CA THR A 267 -16.93 -13.47 -7.74
C THR A 267 -16.44 -14.72 -8.47
N ALA A 268 -15.14 -14.85 -8.70
CA ALA A 268 -14.56 -16.04 -9.31
C ALA A 268 -14.71 -17.27 -8.40
N GLY A 269 -14.47 -17.13 -7.10
CA GLY A 269 -14.61 -18.20 -6.12
C GLY A 269 -16.01 -18.79 -6.05
N ILE A 270 -17.05 -17.97 -6.15
CA ILE A 270 -18.45 -18.44 -6.24
C ILE A 270 -18.64 -19.29 -7.50
N LEU A 271 -18.19 -18.79 -8.66
CA LEU A 271 -18.32 -19.54 -9.91
C LEU A 271 -17.61 -20.88 -9.84
N VAL A 272 -16.42 -20.93 -9.26
CA VAL A 272 -15.65 -22.16 -9.06
C VAL A 272 -16.36 -23.11 -8.09
N ALA A 273 -16.84 -22.59 -6.97
CA ALA A 273 -17.55 -23.40 -6.00
C ALA A 273 -18.84 -24.04 -6.56
N LEU A 274 -19.51 -23.34 -7.47
CA LEU A 274 -20.76 -23.82 -8.05
C LEU A 274 -20.57 -24.73 -9.28
N PHE A 275 -19.55 -24.50 -10.09
CA PHE A 275 -19.37 -25.20 -11.36
C PHE A 275 -18.23 -26.21 -11.36
N ILE A 276 -17.15 -25.93 -10.66
CA ILE A 276 -15.94 -26.76 -10.69
C ILE A 276 -15.93 -27.78 -9.56
N LEU A 277 -16.26 -27.38 -8.33
CA LEU A 277 -16.31 -28.32 -7.18
C LEU A 277 -17.22 -29.54 -7.42
N PRO A 278 -18.41 -29.43 -8.05
CA PRO A 278 -19.23 -30.60 -8.33
C PRO A 278 -18.65 -31.58 -9.36
N VAL A 279 -17.63 -31.16 -10.12
CA VAL A 279 -17.00 -31.98 -11.17
C VAL A 279 -15.83 -32.81 -10.63
N TYR A 280 -15.22 -32.37 -9.54
CA TYR A 280 -14.14 -33.08 -8.85
C TYR A 280 -14.66 -34.21 -7.97
#